data_9caeed536cb958b7b037597d0b755b47
#
_entry.id   9caeed536cb958b7b037597d0b755b47
#
_cell.length_a   1.000
_cell.length_b   1.000
_cell.length_c   1.000
_cell.angle_alpha   90.00
_cell.angle_beta   90.00
_cell.angle_gamma   90.00
#
_symmetry.space_group_name_H-M   'P 1'
#
loop_
_entity.id
_entity.type
_entity.pdbx_description
1 polymer ?
#
loop_
_entity_poly.entity_id
_entity_poly.type
_entity_poly.pdbx_seq_one_letter_code
_entity_poly.pdbx_strand_id
1 'polypeptide(L)'
;MNRRTALRSLSLVGGASLAGAADAAAGAFAGGESTYAQAVKGTAPVKIRDIKTILTAPNRIRLVVVKIETTEPGLVGWGCATFTQRSLVVRTAVDEYLKPFLVGRNVDEIEDIWQSCYMSSYWRNGPVLFNAMSGVDIALWDIKGKRAGMPLY
;
A
#
# COMPACT_ATOMS: atom_id res chain seq x y z
N MET A 1 -52.40 19.83 -12.17
CA MET A 1 -51.55 18.65 -12.42
C MET A 1 -50.43 18.65 -11.36
N ASN A 2 -50.44 17.67 -10.48
CA ASN A 2 -49.58 17.67 -9.26
C ASN A 2 -48.17 17.14 -9.65
N ARG A 3 -47.12 17.76 -9.11
CA ARG A 3 -45.71 17.41 -9.35
C ARG A 3 -45.40 15.91 -9.18
N ARG A 4 -46.10 15.23 -8.29
CA ARG A 4 -45.99 13.79 -8.04
C ARG A 4 -46.50 12.92 -9.20
N THR A 5 -47.46 13.41 -9.97
CA THR A 5 -48.03 12.68 -11.12
C THR A 5 -47.12 12.81 -12.36
N ALA A 6 -46.44 13.94 -12.51
CA ALA A 6 -45.48 14.15 -13.59
C ALA A 6 -44.22 13.29 -13.41
N LEU A 7 -43.78 13.05 -12.19
CA LEU A 7 -42.63 12.16 -11.91
C LEU A 7 -42.92 10.66 -12.14
N ARG A 8 -44.20 10.26 -11.95
CA ARG A 8 -44.59 8.86 -12.23
C ARG A 8 -44.75 8.55 -13.71
N SER A 9 -45.06 9.52 -14.55
CA SER A 9 -45.15 9.30 -16.00
C SER A 9 -43.77 9.31 -16.69
N LEU A 10 -42.74 9.93 -16.11
CA LEU A 10 -41.38 9.86 -16.65
C LEU A 10 -40.63 8.55 -16.30
N SER A 11 -41.08 7.84 -15.27
CA SER A 11 -40.44 6.58 -14.86
C SER A 11 -40.85 5.36 -15.68
N LEU A 12 -41.93 5.47 -16.48
CA LEU A 12 -42.46 4.35 -17.28
C LEU A 12 -41.94 4.29 -18.72
N VAL A 13 -41.35 5.37 -19.22
CA VAL A 13 -40.83 5.41 -20.62
C VAL A 13 -39.29 5.24 -20.68
N GLY A 14 -38.61 5.47 -19.57
CA GLY A 14 -37.12 5.37 -19.49
C GLY A 14 -36.57 4.02 -19.00
N GLY A 15 -37.46 3.10 -18.56
CA GLY A 15 -36.98 1.89 -17.85
C GLY A 15 -36.47 0.75 -18.75
N ALA A 16 -36.79 0.75 -20.02
CA ALA A 16 -36.42 -0.37 -20.89
C ALA A 16 -35.05 -0.22 -21.60
N SER A 17 -34.53 1.00 -21.73
CA SER A 17 -33.23 1.22 -22.42
C SER A 17 -32.00 1.37 -21.50
N LEU A 18 -32.22 1.62 -20.20
CA LEU A 18 -31.12 1.75 -19.24
C LEU A 18 -30.71 0.40 -18.60
N ALA A 19 -31.61 -0.59 -18.55
CA ALA A 19 -31.28 -1.90 -18.01
C ALA A 19 -30.25 -2.63 -18.88
N GLY A 20 -30.37 -2.53 -20.22
CA GLY A 20 -29.41 -3.14 -21.14
C GLY A 20 -28.01 -2.49 -21.13
N ALA A 21 -27.93 -1.19 -20.88
CA ALA A 21 -26.66 -0.47 -20.79
C ALA A 21 -25.95 -0.70 -19.45
N ALA A 22 -26.72 -0.88 -18.36
CA ALA A 22 -26.16 -1.18 -17.05
C ALA A 22 -25.61 -2.63 -17.00
N ASP A 23 -26.31 -3.59 -17.60
CA ASP A 23 -25.84 -4.98 -17.71
C ASP A 23 -24.61 -5.11 -18.62
N ALA A 24 -24.54 -4.34 -19.73
CA ALA A 24 -23.36 -4.31 -20.58
C ALA A 24 -22.16 -3.66 -19.88
N ALA A 25 -22.37 -2.62 -19.05
CA ALA A 25 -21.32 -2.00 -18.26
C ALA A 25 -20.89 -2.88 -17.07
N ALA A 26 -21.82 -3.56 -16.40
CA ALA A 26 -21.50 -4.51 -15.33
C ALA A 26 -20.75 -5.74 -15.87
N GLY A 27 -21.08 -6.23 -17.05
CA GLY A 27 -20.37 -7.32 -17.72
C GLY A 27 -18.95 -6.95 -18.14
N ALA A 28 -18.68 -5.68 -18.46
CA ALA A 28 -17.34 -5.21 -18.82
C ALA A 28 -16.40 -5.08 -17.59
N PHE A 29 -16.95 -4.91 -16.39
CA PHE A 29 -16.18 -4.87 -15.15
C PHE A 29 -16.10 -6.21 -14.41
N ALA A 30 -16.91 -7.20 -14.78
CA ALA A 30 -17.01 -8.49 -14.08
C ALA A 30 -16.05 -9.57 -14.61
N GLY A 31 -15.13 -9.27 -15.51
CA GLY A 31 -14.37 -10.29 -16.22
C GLY A 31 -12.86 -10.16 -16.30
N GLY A 32 -12.24 -9.25 -15.59
CA GLY A 32 -10.78 -9.15 -15.59
C GLY A 32 -10.20 -9.38 -14.20
N GLU A 33 -9.84 -10.62 -13.83
CA GLU A 33 -8.74 -10.74 -12.86
C GLU A 33 -7.63 -9.83 -13.38
N SER A 34 -7.16 -8.90 -12.56
CA SER A 34 -6.13 -7.96 -13.01
C SER A 34 -4.97 -8.76 -13.60
N THR A 35 -4.34 -8.25 -14.63
CA THR A 35 -3.17 -8.88 -15.27
C THR A 35 -2.11 -9.27 -14.23
N TYR A 36 -2.06 -8.51 -13.13
CA TYR A 36 -1.22 -8.78 -11.98
C TYR A 36 -1.66 -10.06 -11.22
N ALA A 37 -2.96 -10.23 -10.95
CA ALA A 37 -3.47 -11.43 -10.28
C ALA A 37 -3.22 -12.70 -11.11
N GLN A 38 -3.28 -12.59 -12.43
CA GLN A 38 -2.93 -13.68 -13.34
C GLN A 38 -1.43 -13.97 -13.35
N ALA A 39 -0.60 -12.92 -13.35
CA ALA A 39 0.86 -13.07 -13.36
C ALA A 39 1.43 -13.70 -12.07
N VAL A 40 0.77 -13.50 -10.94
CA VAL A 40 1.18 -14.08 -9.64
C VAL A 40 0.45 -15.37 -9.28
N LYS A 41 -0.48 -15.83 -10.13
CA LYS A 41 -1.27 -17.03 -9.89
C LYS A 41 -0.35 -18.27 -9.84
N GLY A 42 -0.30 -18.91 -8.68
CA GLY A 42 0.55 -20.08 -8.45
C GLY A 42 1.95 -19.75 -7.92
N THR A 43 2.31 -18.49 -7.78
CA THR A 43 3.56 -18.10 -7.11
C THR A 43 3.30 -17.98 -5.60
N ALA A 44 4.13 -18.62 -4.78
CA ALA A 44 4.02 -18.48 -3.34
C ALA A 44 4.19 -17.00 -2.93
N PRO A 45 3.32 -16.46 -2.05
CA PRO A 45 3.40 -15.08 -1.64
C PRO A 45 4.71 -14.82 -0.88
N VAL A 46 5.44 -13.80 -1.30
CA VAL A 46 6.64 -13.35 -0.60
C VAL A 46 6.20 -12.50 0.59
N LYS A 47 6.70 -12.84 1.79
CA LYS A 47 6.31 -12.19 3.03
C LYS A 47 7.46 -11.41 3.64
N ILE A 48 7.13 -10.41 4.43
CA ILE A 48 8.08 -9.70 5.28
C ILE A 48 8.55 -10.69 6.36
N ARG A 49 9.85 -11.01 6.37
CA ARG A 49 10.48 -11.86 7.37
C ARG A 49 10.95 -11.05 8.57
N ASP A 50 11.56 -9.92 8.31
CA ASP A 50 12.10 -9.03 9.35
C ASP A 50 12.23 -7.60 8.83
N ILE A 51 12.18 -6.63 9.74
CA ILE A 51 12.44 -5.22 9.48
C ILE A 51 13.54 -4.77 10.43
N LYS A 52 14.57 -4.13 9.89
CA LYS A 52 15.72 -3.62 10.65
C LYS A 52 15.92 -2.15 10.36
N THR A 53 16.20 -1.38 11.39
CA THR A 53 16.63 0.01 11.26
C THR A 53 18.13 0.13 11.41
N ILE A 54 18.75 0.92 10.54
CA ILE A 54 20.17 1.20 10.52
C ILE A 54 20.37 2.71 10.67
N LEU A 55 20.99 3.11 11.77
CA LEU A 55 21.35 4.51 11.99
C LEU A 55 22.72 4.79 11.38
N THR A 56 22.78 5.76 10.49
CA THR A 56 24.04 6.23 9.89
C THR A 56 24.14 7.75 9.98
N ALA A 57 25.32 8.30 9.80
CA ALA A 57 25.53 9.74 9.85
C ALA A 57 26.59 10.20 8.83
N PRO A 58 26.38 9.97 7.52
CA PRO A 58 27.28 10.48 6.50
C PRO A 58 27.29 12.01 6.54
N ASN A 59 28.48 12.60 6.50
CA ASN A 59 28.65 14.04 6.57
C ASN A 59 27.90 14.71 7.76
N ARG A 60 27.79 14.02 8.90
CA ARG A 60 27.07 14.43 10.12
C ARG A 60 25.54 14.56 9.94
N ILE A 61 24.99 14.12 8.84
CA ILE A 61 23.54 14.05 8.63
C ILE A 61 23.03 12.71 9.16
N ARG A 62 22.21 12.75 10.20
CA ARG A 62 21.64 11.52 10.80
C ARG A 62 20.58 10.95 9.89
N LEU A 63 20.81 9.73 9.39
CA LEU A 63 19.87 9.01 8.56
C LEU A 63 19.31 7.81 9.34
N VAL A 64 18.05 7.49 9.07
CA VAL A 64 17.39 6.25 9.50
C VAL A 64 17.08 5.45 8.25
N VAL A 65 17.85 4.40 8.01
CA VAL A 65 17.65 3.49 6.88
C VAL A 65 16.82 2.32 7.36
N VAL A 66 15.77 1.98 6.62
CA VAL A 66 14.93 0.81 6.85
C VAL A 66 15.34 -0.28 5.87
N LYS A 67 15.63 -1.46 6.39
CA LYS A 67 15.87 -2.68 5.62
C LYS A 67 14.74 -3.66 5.88
N ILE A 68 14.05 -4.07 4.82
CA ILE A 68 13.06 -5.16 4.87
C ILE A 68 13.69 -6.42 4.32
N GLU A 69 13.72 -7.47 5.12
CA GLU A 69 14.11 -8.81 4.70
C GLU A 69 12.87 -9.63 4.39
N THR A 70 12.90 -10.38 3.29
CA THR A 70 11.75 -11.17 2.85
C THR A 70 11.96 -12.68 3.10
N THR A 71 10.91 -13.46 2.90
CA THR A 71 10.99 -14.92 2.90
C THR A 71 11.74 -15.47 1.70
N GLU A 72 11.90 -14.69 0.64
CA GLU A 72 12.70 -15.04 -0.54
C GLU A 72 14.18 -14.73 -0.27
N PRO A 73 15.08 -15.73 -0.35
CA PRO A 73 16.48 -15.54 -0.08
C PRO A 73 17.13 -14.51 -1.01
N GLY A 74 17.85 -13.55 -0.42
CA GLY A 74 18.54 -12.49 -1.17
C GLY A 74 17.66 -11.31 -1.58
N LEU A 75 16.33 -11.43 -1.52
CA LEU A 75 15.43 -10.33 -1.80
C LEU A 75 15.26 -9.46 -0.56
N VAL A 76 15.80 -8.26 -0.63
CA VAL A 76 15.73 -7.25 0.44
C VAL A 76 15.33 -5.89 -0.13
N GLY A 77 14.57 -5.13 0.64
CA GLY A 77 14.20 -3.75 0.32
C GLY A 77 14.90 -2.73 1.20
N TRP A 78 15.19 -1.58 0.63
CA TRP A 78 15.82 -0.47 1.31
C TRP A 78 14.95 0.77 1.21
N GLY A 79 14.74 1.46 2.33
CA GLY A 79 14.01 2.70 2.39
C GLY A 79 14.65 3.70 3.34
N CYS A 80 14.21 4.94 3.25
CA CYS A 80 14.72 6.03 4.08
C CYS A 80 13.59 6.61 4.95
N ALA A 81 13.71 6.46 6.26
CA ALA A 81 12.78 6.97 7.27
C ALA A 81 13.34 8.21 7.98
N THR A 82 14.10 9.03 7.28
CA THR A 82 14.93 10.04 7.93
C THR A 82 14.17 11.26 8.40
N PHE A 83 14.15 11.46 9.71
CA PHE A 83 13.85 12.73 10.36
C PHE A 83 15.04 13.09 11.26
N THR A 84 15.94 13.91 10.76
CA THR A 84 17.26 14.18 11.32
C THR A 84 17.23 14.67 12.77
N GLN A 85 16.24 15.50 13.14
CA GLN A 85 16.10 16.07 14.49
C GLN A 85 15.60 15.06 15.51
N ARG A 86 14.94 13.98 15.09
CA ARG A 86 14.31 12.98 15.97
C ARG A 86 14.53 11.54 15.49
N SER A 87 15.71 11.25 14.95
CA SER A 87 16.04 9.96 14.35
C SER A 87 15.80 8.76 15.28
N LEU A 88 16.11 8.88 16.56
CA LEU A 88 15.88 7.80 17.52
C LEU A 88 14.39 7.51 17.74
N VAL A 89 13.55 8.54 17.73
CA VAL A 89 12.09 8.35 17.87
C VAL A 89 11.51 7.67 16.63
N VAL A 90 11.99 8.01 15.42
CA VAL A 90 11.60 7.33 14.18
C VAL A 90 12.05 5.87 14.20
N ARG A 91 13.28 5.59 14.64
CA ARG A 91 13.76 4.22 14.83
C ARG A 91 12.83 3.42 15.75
N THR A 92 12.52 3.97 16.92
CA THR A 92 11.60 3.33 17.87
C THR A 92 10.22 3.09 17.25
N ALA A 93 9.70 4.05 16.49
CA ALA A 93 8.41 3.88 15.79
C ALA A 93 8.44 2.71 14.80
N VAL A 94 9.55 2.53 14.08
CA VAL A 94 9.70 1.38 13.17
C VAL A 94 9.87 0.08 13.94
N ASP A 95 10.81 0.03 14.89
CA ASP A 95 11.22 -1.21 15.54
C ASP A 95 10.15 -1.76 16.49
N GLU A 96 9.50 -0.89 17.28
CA GLU A 96 8.58 -1.29 18.33
C GLU A 96 7.10 -1.33 17.90
N TYR A 97 6.73 -0.58 16.86
CA TYR A 97 5.33 -0.47 16.43
C TYR A 97 5.09 -1.01 15.03
N LEU A 98 5.85 -0.58 14.02
CA LEU A 98 5.61 -1.03 12.65
C LEU A 98 6.10 -2.46 12.40
N LYS A 99 7.28 -2.81 12.87
CA LYS A 99 7.86 -4.14 12.70
C LYS A 99 6.94 -5.27 13.18
N PRO A 100 6.48 -5.31 14.46
CA PRO A 100 5.62 -6.40 14.92
C PRO A 100 4.27 -6.44 14.20
N PHE A 101 3.80 -5.30 13.70
CA PHE A 101 2.55 -5.19 12.93
C PHE A 101 2.67 -5.69 11.50
N LEU A 102 3.87 -5.63 10.90
CA LEU A 102 4.10 -5.90 9.49
C LEU A 102 4.75 -7.24 9.19
N VAL A 103 5.48 -7.82 10.14
CA VAL A 103 6.12 -9.15 9.96
C VAL A 103 5.05 -10.20 9.64
N GLY A 104 5.30 -10.97 8.57
CA GLY A 104 4.38 -12.00 8.07
C GLY A 104 3.41 -11.52 6.99
N ARG A 105 3.28 -10.20 6.75
CA ARG A 105 2.44 -9.65 5.67
C ARG A 105 3.08 -9.86 4.30
N ASN A 106 2.24 -9.90 3.27
CA ASN A 106 2.66 -10.03 1.89
C ASN A 106 3.29 -8.70 1.41
N VAL A 107 4.48 -8.77 0.82
CA VAL A 107 5.21 -7.59 0.32
C VAL A 107 4.54 -6.89 -0.86
N ASP A 108 3.64 -7.57 -1.55
CA ASP A 108 2.94 -7.02 -2.72
C ASP A 108 1.72 -6.17 -2.35
N GLU A 109 1.24 -6.27 -1.11
CA GLU A 109 0.09 -5.52 -0.60
C GLU A 109 0.48 -4.12 -0.10
N ILE A 110 1.25 -3.36 -0.90
CA ILE A 110 1.89 -2.10 -0.49
C ILE A 110 0.85 -1.08 -0.02
N GLU A 111 -0.21 -0.87 -0.83
CA GLU A 111 -1.27 0.08 -0.51
C GLU A 111 -2.05 -0.31 0.75
N ASP A 112 -2.36 -1.60 0.92
CA ASP A 112 -3.03 -2.09 2.11
C ASP A 112 -2.15 -1.97 3.36
N ILE A 113 -0.85 -2.23 3.23
CA ILE A 113 0.14 -2.01 4.29
C ILE A 113 0.17 -0.53 4.67
N TRP A 114 0.24 0.37 3.70
CA TRP A 114 0.26 1.81 3.93
C TRP A 114 -1.00 2.27 4.67
N GLN A 115 -2.19 1.90 4.15
CA GLN A 115 -3.48 2.24 4.76
C GLN A 115 -3.62 1.66 6.17
N SER A 116 -3.21 0.42 6.36
CA SER A 116 -3.26 -0.25 7.66
C SER A 116 -2.34 0.45 8.67
N CYS A 117 -1.12 0.82 8.29
CA CYS A 117 -0.21 1.59 9.14
C CYS A 117 -0.80 2.95 9.51
N TYR A 118 -1.38 3.65 8.52
CA TYR A 118 -2.01 4.95 8.73
C TYR A 118 -3.20 4.88 9.68
N MET A 119 -4.01 3.83 9.58
CA MET A 119 -5.21 3.63 10.40
C MET A 119 -4.93 2.95 11.75
N SER A 120 -3.71 2.44 11.97
CA SER A 120 -3.35 1.69 13.18
C SER A 120 -3.35 2.53 14.46
N SER A 121 -3.33 3.86 14.34
CA SER A 121 -3.29 4.79 15.46
C SER A 121 -4.42 5.81 15.37
N TYR A 122 -4.94 6.23 16.52
CA TYR A 122 -5.94 7.30 16.59
C TYR A 122 -5.37 8.65 16.10
N TRP A 123 -4.16 9.01 16.55
CA TRP A 123 -3.43 10.19 16.09
C TRP A 123 -2.54 9.83 14.91
N ARG A 124 -2.90 10.31 13.73
CA ARG A 124 -2.32 9.85 12.46
C ARG A 124 -1.30 10.80 11.85
N ASN A 125 -1.21 12.01 12.38
CA ASN A 125 -0.36 13.06 11.82
C ASN A 125 0.97 13.17 12.56
N GLY A 126 1.94 13.74 11.90
CA GLY A 126 3.20 14.14 12.47
C GLY A 126 4.43 13.54 11.77
N PRO A 127 5.56 14.23 11.83
CA PRO A 127 6.73 13.87 11.05
C PRO A 127 7.35 12.54 11.45
N VAL A 128 7.23 12.12 12.72
CA VAL A 128 7.82 10.86 13.19
C VAL A 128 7.15 9.66 12.55
N LEU A 129 5.81 9.56 12.66
CA LEU A 129 5.06 8.42 12.14
C LEU A 129 5.08 8.39 10.61
N PHE A 130 4.93 9.55 9.96
CA PHE A 130 4.99 9.62 8.50
C PHE A 130 6.37 9.25 7.95
N ASN A 131 7.45 9.67 8.58
CA ASN A 131 8.78 9.24 8.15
C ASN A 131 9.00 7.74 8.38
N ALA A 132 8.52 7.19 9.50
CA ALA A 132 8.59 5.76 9.76
C ALA A 132 7.84 4.96 8.68
N MET A 133 6.60 5.35 8.37
CA MET A 133 5.79 4.73 7.31
C MET A 133 6.44 4.89 5.93
N SER A 134 6.94 6.08 5.59
CA SER A 134 7.62 6.35 4.33
C SER A 134 8.84 5.45 4.13
N GLY A 135 9.63 5.22 5.17
CA GLY A 135 10.77 4.32 5.08
C GLY A 135 10.38 2.87 4.77
N VAL A 136 9.29 2.40 5.34
CA VAL A 136 8.74 1.06 5.06
C VAL A 136 8.18 1.02 3.63
N ASP A 137 7.41 2.02 3.25
CA ASP A 137 6.78 2.11 1.93
C ASP A 137 7.83 2.09 0.81
N ILE A 138 8.84 2.94 0.89
CA ILE A 138 9.97 2.98 -0.06
C ILE A 138 10.66 1.61 -0.15
N ALA A 139 10.87 0.93 0.99
CA ALA A 139 11.51 -0.37 1.00
C ALA A 139 10.64 -1.46 0.33
N LEU A 140 9.33 -1.40 0.45
CA LEU A 140 8.40 -2.29 -0.24
C LEU A 140 8.40 -2.04 -1.75
N TRP A 141 8.39 -0.78 -2.17
CA TRP A 141 8.53 -0.42 -3.58
C TRP A 141 9.86 -0.86 -4.17
N ASP A 142 10.98 -0.76 -3.42
CA ASP A 142 12.29 -1.28 -3.83
C ASP A 142 12.25 -2.80 -4.05
N ILE A 143 11.58 -3.55 -3.17
CA ILE A 143 11.34 -4.99 -3.36
C ILE A 143 10.56 -5.23 -4.66
N LYS A 144 9.49 -4.47 -4.90
CA LYS A 144 8.66 -4.61 -6.09
C LYS A 144 9.43 -4.35 -7.37
N GLY A 145 10.24 -3.29 -7.41
CA GLY A 145 11.12 -2.99 -8.54
C GLY A 145 12.13 -4.11 -8.82
N LYS A 146 12.78 -4.63 -7.77
CA LYS A 146 13.72 -5.75 -7.87
C LYS A 146 13.06 -7.02 -8.42
N ARG A 147 11.87 -7.36 -7.94
CA ARG A 147 11.09 -8.51 -8.45
C ARG A 147 10.67 -8.34 -9.90
N ALA A 148 10.34 -7.13 -10.30
CA ALA A 148 9.98 -6.81 -11.68
C ALA A 148 11.20 -6.68 -12.61
N GLY A 149 12.43 -6.65 -12.07
CA GLY A 149 13.64 -6.38 -12.85
C GLY A 149 13.66 -4.95 -13.42
N MET A 150 12.97 -4.01 -12.78
CA MET A 150 12.79 -2.63 -13.23
C MET A 150 13.19 -1.64 -12.15
N PRO A 151 13.75 -0.47 -12.54
CA PRO A 151 13.94 0.62 -11.60
C PRO A 151 12.58 1.22 -11.16
N LEU A 152 12.60 1.94 -10.05
CA LEU A 152 11.37 2.55 -9.47
C LEU A 152 10.96 3.89 -10.10
N TYR A 153 11.66 4.39 -11.06
CA TYR A 153 11.35 5.65 -11.74
C TYR A 153 10.71 5.43 -13.09
#